data_245d0f053ffc954421a6e1bded7a0da6
#
_entry.id   245d0f053ffc954421a6e1bded7a0da6
#
_cell.length_a   1.000
_cell.length_b   1.000
_cell.length_c   1.000
_cell.angle_alpha   90.00
_cell.angle_beta   90.00
_cell.angle_gamma   90.00
#
_symmetry.space_group_name_H-M   'P 1'
#
loop_
_entity.id
_entity.type
_entity.pdbx_description
1 polymer ?
#
loop_
_entity_poly.entity_id
_entity_poly.type
_entity_poly.pdbx_seq_one_letter_code
_entity_poly.pdbx_strand_id
1 'polypeptide(L)'
;IHGDAGQLRLAVECHTCFDWLMPAMGVFRPQWPQVELDIVSGFQADPVSLLLTHRADIAIVSEAVPQAGIVYQPLFAYEMVGICAPDHPLAQKDVWQAEDFRDETLISYPVPDDMLDLLRKVLLPRGINPTRRHSELTIAIVQLVASKRGIAALPYWSVMPYVEKQYVVARTLTDTPLQSELYAALRAEDAERAYLTDFCNIVRNEGFATLPGLSALHLQNELGETPSP
;
A
#
# COMPACT_ATOMS: atom_id res chain seq x y z
N ILE A 1 -23.28 -23.08 -16.47
CA ILE A 1 -23.35 -22.29 -15.24
C ILE A 1 -22.18 -22.78 -14.38
N HIS A 2 -20.98 -22.28 -14.65
CA HIS A 2 -19.78 -22.68 -13.90
C HIS A 2 -19.14 -21.39 -13.37
N GLY A 3 -19.16 -21.19 -12.06
CA GLY A 3 -18.33 -20.16 -11.46
C GLY A 3 -18.93 -19.32 -10.33
N ASP A 4 -20.15 -19.61 -9.89
CA ASP A 4 -20.84 -18.78 -8.89
C ASP A 4 -20.52 -19.18 -7.44
N ALA A 5 -19.85 -20.31 -7.22
CA ALA A 5 -19.46 -20.79 -5.91
C ALA A 5 -17.94 -20.95 -5.81
N GLY A 6 -17.39 -20.59 -4.67
CA GLY A 6 -15.95 -20.70 -4.44
C GLY A 6 -15.52 -20.15 -3.10
N GLN A 7 -14.22 -20.11 -2.90
CA GLN A 7 -13.59 -19.46 -1.76
C GLN A 7 -12.65 -18.37 -2.26
N LEU A 8 -12.69 -17.21 -1.63
CA LEU A 8 -11.78 -16.10 -1.86
C LEU A 8 -11.07 -15.77 -0.55
N ARG A 9 -9.84 -16.21 -0.42
CA ARG A 9 -8.97 -15.90 0.73
C ARG A 9 -8.03 -14.78 0.35
N LEU A 10 -8.19 -13.64 1.04
CA LEU A 10 -7.44 -12.42 0.78
C LEU A 10 -6.25 -12.31 1.73
N ALA A 11 -5.05 -12.22 1.21
CA ALA A 11 -3.83 -11.87 1.94
C ALA A 11 -3.46 -10.40 1.66
N VAL A 12 -2.97 -9.70 2.65
CA VAL A 12 -2.63 -8.27 2.55
C VAL A 12 -1.27 -8.01 3.17
N GLU A 13 -0.39 -7.39 2.41
CA GLU A 13 0.94 -6.95 2.87
C GLU A 13 0.84 -5.71 3.77
N CYS A 14 -0.13 -4.84 3.53
CA CYS A 14 -0.29 -3.54 4.18
C CYS A 14 -1.46 -3.53 5.15
N HIS A 15 -1.21 -3.25 6.43
CA HIS A 15 -2.25 -3.17 7.46
C HIS A 15 -3.28 -2.07 7.22
N THR A 16 -2.88 -0.93 6.66
CA THR A 16 -3.79 0.20 6.38
C THR A 16 -4.75 -0.07 5.23
N CYS A 17 -4.53 -1.11 4.45
CA CYS A 17 -5.39 -1.45 3.32
C CYS A 17 -6.80 -1.88 3.75
N PHE A 18 -7.01 -2.36 4.97
CA PHE A 18 -8.33 -2.78 5.41
C PHE A 18 -9.35 -1.64 5.47
N ASP A 19 -8.93 -0.40 5.65
CA ASP A 19 -9.83 0.75 5.70
C ASP A 19 -10.62 0.93 4.39
N TRP A 20 -10.00 0.64 3.25
CA TRP A 20 -10.66 0.73 1.94
C TRP A 20 -11.08 -0.64 1.37
N LEU A 21 -10.50 -1.74 1.83
CA LEU A 21 -10.92 -3.09 1.44
C LEU A 21 -12.28 -3.47 2.02
N MET A 22 -12.61 -3.05 3.24
CA MET A 22 -13.90 -3.37 3.86
C MET A 22 -15.10 -2.87 3.06
N PRO A 23 -15.14 -1.63 2.55
CA PRO A 23 -16.17 -1.19 1.61
C PRO A 23 -16.23 -2.04 0.34
N ALA A 24 -15.10 -2.38 -0.26
CA ALA A 24 -15.04 -3.23 -1.45
C ALA A 24 -15.62 -4.63 -1.20
N MET A 25 -15.32 -5.23 -0.05
CA MET A 25 -15.92 -6.50 0.38
C MET A 25 -17.43 -6.39 0.54
N GLY A 26 -17.92 -5.25 1.04
CA GLY A 26 -19.35 -4.95 1.18
C GLY A 26 -20.07 -4.90 -0.17
N VAL A 27 -19.42 -4.39 -1.21
CA VAL A 27 -19.95 -4.39 -2.59
C VAL A 27 -19.90 -5.78 -3.22
N PHE A 28 -18.85 -6.54 -2.96
CA PHE A 28 -18.63 -7.86 -3.53
C PHE A 28 -19.64 -8.91 -3.04
N ARG A 29 -19.90 -8.99 -1.74
CA ARG A 29 -20.71 -10.03 -1.11
C ARG A 29 -22.12 -10.19 -1.72
N PRO A 30 -22.91 -9.12 -1.97
CA PRO A 30 -24.23 -9.25 -2.58
C PRO A 30 -24.19 -9.76 -4.03
N GLN A 31 -23.11 -9.48 -4.75
CA GLN A 31 -22.95 -9.90 -6.16
C GLN A 31 -22.51 -11.36 -6.26
N TRP A 32 -21.78 -11.86 -5.26
CA TRP A 32 -21.24 -13.21 -5.22
C TRP A 32 -21.63 -13.96 -3.95
N PRO A 33 -22.94 -14.18 -3.69
CA PRO A 33 -23.42 -14.73 -2.42
C PRO A 33 -23.00 -16.19 -2.18
N GLN A 34 -22.53 -16.89 -3.21
CA GLN A 34 -22.05 -18.28 -3.15
C GLN A 34 -20.51 -18.35 -2.99
N VAL A 35 -19.83 -17.20 -2.94
CA VAL A 35 -18.39 -17.15 -2.71
C VAL A 35 -18.13 -16.80 -1.24
N GLU A 36 -17.46 -17.70 -0.54
CA GLU A 36 -16.99 -17.46 0.83
C GLU A 36 -15.78 -16.52 0.77
N LEU A 37 -15.94 -15.33 1.36
CA LEU A 37 -14.87 -14.32 1.44
C LEU A 37 -14.23 -14.36 2.83
N ASP A 38 -12.94 -14.64 2.87
CA ASP A 38 -12.15 -14.73 4.10
C ASP A 38 -10.85 -13.93 4.00
N ILE A 39 -10.32 -13.51 5.15
CA ILE A 39 -9.06 -12.78 5.26
C ILE A 39 -8.04 -13.71 5.92
N VAL A 40 -6.90 -13.89 5.26
CA VAL A 40 -5.78 -14.61 5.85
C VAL A 40 -5.23 -13.78 7.00
N SER A 41 -5.33 -14.32 8.22
CA SER A 41 -4.95 -13.61 9.44
C SER A 41 -3.43 -13.45 9.56
N GLY A 42 -3.04 -12.34 10.19
CA GLY A 42 -1.65 -11.98 10.47
C GLY A 42 -1.00 -11.14 9.37
N PHE A 43 0.09 -10.48 9.75
CA PHE A 43 0.93 -9.76 8.80
C PHE A 43 1.70 -10.73 7.91
N GLN A 44 1.69 -10.49 6.62
CA GLN A 44 2.38 -11.30 5.63
C GLN A 44 3.46 -10.46 4.93
N ALA A 45 4.72 -10.72 5.26
CA ALA A 45 5.85 -10.11 4.58
C ALA A 45 6.04 -10.65 3.15
N ASP A 46 5.57 -11.87 2.89
CA ASP A 46 5.58 -12.52 1.58
C ASP A 46 4.22 -13.17 1.28
N PRO A 47 3.19 -12.35 0.95
CA PRO A 47 1.86 -12.89 0.68
C PRO A 47 1.78 -13.67 -0.64
N VAL A 48 2.73 -13.49 -1.58
CA VAL A 48 2.78 -14.23 -2.84
C VAL A 48 3.06 -15.71 -2.59
N SER A 49 3.87 -16.05 -1.59
CA SER A 49 4.12 -17.46 -1.22
C SER A 49 2.84 -18.18 -0.77
N LEU A 50 1.87 -17.44 -0.22
CA LEU A 50 0.56 -17.99 0.16
C LEU A 50 -0.29 -18.36 -1.06
N LEU A 51 -0.14 -17.63 -2.18
CA LEU A 51 -0.79 -17.96 -3.44
C LEU A 51 -0.22 -19.29 -3.99
N LEU A 52 1.11 -19.42 -4.04
CA LEU A 52 1.80 -20.60 -4.56
C LEU A 52 1.52 -21.86 -3.72
N THR A 53 1.27 -21.71 -2.45
CA THR A 53 0.93 -22.81 -1.52
C THR A 53 -0.59 -23.00 -1.36
N HIS A 54 -1.41 -22.34 -2.17
CA HIS A 54 -2.88 -22.40 -2.12
C HIS A 54 -3.49 -22.05 -0.75
N ARG A 55 -2.82 -21.20 0.02
CA ARG A 55 -3.30 -20.68 1.30
C ARG A 55 -4.02 -19.34 1.18
N ALA A 56 -3.84 -18.64 0.07
CA ALA A 56 -4.58 -17.45 -0.33
C ALA A 56 -4.96 -17.55 -1.82
N ASP A 57 -5.92 -16.75 -2.24
CA ASP A 57 -6.42 -16.70 -3.62
C ASP A 57 -6.13 -15.37 -4.29
N ILE A 58 -6.12 -14.29 -3.52
CA ILE A 58 -5.64 -12.95 -3.90
C ILE A 58 -4.68 -12.43 -2.85
N ALA A 59 -3.63 -11.75 -3.28
CA ALA A 59 -2.73 -11.01 -2.40
C ALA A 59 -2.65 -9.54 -2.85
N ILE A 60 -2.83 -8.61 -1.92
CA ILE A 60 -2.60 -7.19 -2.16
C ILE A 60 -1.14 -6.89 -1.80
N VAL A 61 -0.38 -6.45 -2.79
CA VAL A 61 1.07 -6.24 -2.69
C VAL A 61 1.47 -4.87 -3.22
N SER A 62 2.59 -4.35 -2.73
CA SER A 62 3.14 -3.05 -3.11
C SER A 62 4.07 -3.10 -4.33
N GLU A 63 4.44 -4.27 -4.78
CA GLU A 63 5.37 -4.46 -5.88
C GLU A 63 4.99 -5.66 -6.74
N ALA A 64 4.99 -5.49 -8.06
CA ALA A 64 4.73 -6.57 -9.02
C ALA A 64 6.05 -7.25 -9.42
N VAL A 65 6.64 -8.01 -8.51
CA VAL A 65 7.87 -8.77 -8.78
C VAL A 65 7.55 -9.96 -9.68
N PRO A 66 8.17 -10.07 -10.88
CA PRO A 66 7.92 -11.20 -11.76
C PRO A 66 8.14 -12.54 -11.06
N GLN A 67 7.12 -13.38 -11.05
CA GLN A 67 7.11 -14.69 -10.41
C GLN A 67 6.40 -15.69 -11.30
N ALA A 68 7.02 -16.84 -11.55
CA ALA A 68 6.40 -17.90 -12.34
C ALA A 68 5.07 -18.34 -11.71
N GLY A 69 4.02 -18.43 -12.53
CA GLY A 69 2.68 -18.82 -12.10
C GLY A 69 1.87 -17.74 -11.40
N ILE A 70 2.38 -16.52 -11.31
CA ILE A 70 1.69 -15.35 -10.73
C ILE A 70 1.44 -14.30 -11.80
N VAL A 71 0.27 -13.70 -11.77
CA VAL A 71 -0.10 -12.51 -12.56
C VAL A 71 -0.46 -11.37 -11.61
N TYR A 72 -0.17 -10.16 -12.03
CA TYR A 72 -0.45 -8.94 -11.27
C TYR A 72 -1.43 -8.07 -12.01
N GLN A 73 -2.48 -7.66 -11.31
CA GLN A 73 -3.43 -6.67 -11.81
C GLN A 73 -3.18 -5.35 -11.09
N PRO A 74 -2.89 -4.24 -11.82
CA PRO A 74 -2.66 -2.96 -11.20
C PRO A 74 -3.95 -2.45 -10.54
N LEU A 75 -3.85 -1.98 -9.30
CA LEU A 75 -4.96 -1.34 -8.60
C LEU A 75 -4.87 0.17 -8.75
N PHE A 76 -3.95 0.81 -8.06
CA PHE A 76 -3.75 2.26 -8.12
C PHE A 76 -2.40 2.66 -7.53
N ALA A 77 -1.95 3.88 -7.87
CA ALA A 77 -0.87 4.57 -7.19
C ALA A 77 -1.43 5.56 -6.16
N TYR A 78 -0.67 5.82 -5.11
CA TYR A 78 -1.04 6.71 -4.02
C TYR A 78 0.15 7.48 -3.49
N GLU A 79 -0.11 8.64 -2.88
CA GLU A 79 0.93 9.46 -2.29
C GLU A 79 1.31 8.98 -0.89
N MET A 80 2.61 8.89 -0.64
CA MET A 80 3.20 8.78 0.68
C MET A 80 3.49 10.19 1.20
N VAL A 81 3.02 10.51 2.40
CA VAL A 81 3.24 11.82 3.01
C VAL A 81 4.06 11.71 4.27
N GLY A 82 4.86 12.75 4.55
CA GLY A 82 5.51 12.91 5.84
C GLY A 82 4.54 13.46 6.86
N ILE A 83 4.60 12.98 8.10
CA ILE A 83 3.81 13.50 9.21
C ILE A 83 4.71 13.91 10.38
N CYS A 84 4.39 15.02 11.02
CA CYS A 84 5.02 15.48 12.24
C CYS A 84 3.99 16.14 13.17
N ALA A 85 4.40 16.41 14.41
CA ALA A 85 3.57 17.21 15.33
C ALA A 85 3.34 18.62 14.77
N PRO A 86 2.19 19.28 15.05
CA PRO A 86 1.88 20.59 14.52
C PRO A 86 2.89 21.70 14.89
N ASP A 87 3.56 21.54 16.02
CA ASP A 87 4.59 22.46 16.51
C ASP A 87 6.04 21.99 16.26
N HIS A 88 6.21 20.97 15.42
CA HIS A 88 7.52 20.52 14.96
C HIS A 88 8.10 21.52 13.93
N PRO A 89 9.44 21.76 13.91
CA PRO A 89 10.03 22.68 12.92
C PRO A 89 9.70 22.34 11.47
N LEU A 90 9.63 21.05 11.12
CA LEU A 90 9.27 20.61 9.78
C LEU A 90 7.80 20.87 9.39
N ALA A 91 6.93 21.20 10.34
CA ALA A 91 5.56 21.61 10.07
C ALA A 91 5.48 22.94 9.28
N GLN A 92 6.55 23.77 9.33
CA GLN A 92 6.63 25.02 8.59
C GLN A 92 7.03 24.85 7.11
N LYS A 93 7.47 23.67 6.71
CA LYS A 93 7.82 23.36 5.33
C LYS A 93 6.62 22.69 4.64
N ASP A 94 6.34 23.09 3.41
CA ASP A 94 5.31 22.46 2.59
C ASP A 94 5.80 21.14 1.97
N VAL A 95 7.08 21.08 1.63
CA VAL A 95 7.74 19.92 1.04
C VAL A 95 8.97 19.55 1.87
N TRP A 96 9.07 18.28 2.23
CA TRP A 96 10.26 17.76 2.89
C TRP A 96 11.21 17.14 1.88
N GLN A 97 12.48 17.45 2.02
CA GLN A 97 13.55 16.84 1.25
C GLN A 97 14.20 15.69 2.03
N ALA A 98 14.96 14.86 1.32
CA ALA A 98 15.68 13.75 1.96
C ALA A 98 16.56 14.22 3.15
N GLU A 99 17.20 15.39 3.04
CA GLU A 99 18.06 15.97 4.07
C GLU A 99 17.32 16.27 5.39
N ASP A 100 16.03 16.56 5.32
CA ASP A 100 15.21 16.85 6.50
C ASP A 100 15.08 15.65 7.45
N PHE A 101 15.37 14.45 6.96
CA PHE A 101 15.32 13.22 7.75
C PHE A 101 16.65 12.89 8.47
N ARG A 102 17.74 13.56 8.13
CA ARG A 102 19.09 13.19 8.57
C ARG A 102 19.21 13.10 10.08
N ASP A 103 18.72 14.10 10.79
CA ASP A 103 18.84 14.23 12.24
C ASP A 103 17.56 13.88 12.99
N GLU A 104 16.57 13.32 12.27
CA GLU A 104 15.28 12.92 12.82
C GLU A 104 15.27 11.44 13.22
N THR A 105 14.33 11.10 14.10
CA THR A 105 13.94 9.70 14.33
C THR A 105 12.79 9.34 13.41
N LEU A 106 13.01 8.39 12.51
CA LEU A 106 11.96 7.86 11.64
C LEU A 106 11.21 6.74 12.36
N ILE A 107 9.93 6.95 12.58
CA ILE A 107 9.03 5.95 13.15
C ILE A 107 8.37 5.18 12.01
N SER A 108 8.53 3.87 11.99
CA SER A 108 8.05 3.01 10.91
C SER A 108 7.54 1.67 11.41
N TYR A 109 6.89 0.91 10.53
CA TYR A 109 6.58 -0.48 10.78
C TYR A 109 7.86 -1.31 10.91
N PRO A 110 7.84 -2.41 11.68
CA PRO A 110 9.00 -3.31 11.85
C PRO A 110 9.13 -4.27 10.63
N VAL A 111 9.38 -3.69 9.46
CA VAL A 111 9.56 -4.41 8.20
C VAL A 111 10.95 -4.12 7.65
N PRO A 112 11.49 -4.97 6.74
CA PRO A 112 12.74 -4.69 6.04
C PRO A 112 12.72 -3.34 5.33
N ASP A 113 13.89 -2.70 5.24
CA ASP A 113 14.04 -1.35 4.67
C ASP A 113 13.61 -1.27 3.20
N ASP A 114 13.76 -2.33 2.45
CA ASP A 114 13.36 -2.45 1.05
C ASP A 114 11.84 -2.49 0.85
N MET A 115 11.07 -2.74 1.90
CA MET A 115 9.61 -2.65 1.91
C MET A 115 9.10 -1.23 2.25
N LEU A 116 9.99 -0.31 2.62
CA LEU A 116 9.65 1.08 2.95
C LEU A 116 10.10 2.00 1.82
N ASP A 117 9.17 2.49 1.02
CA ASP A 117 9.45 3.28 -0.18
C ASP A 117 10.25 4.57 0.13
N LEU A 118 9.99 5.24 1.24
CA LEU A 118 10.79 6.39 1.65
C LEU A 118 12.28 6.03 1.77
N LEU A 119 12.58 4.91 2.40
CA LEU A 119 13.96 4.46 2.56
C LEU A 119 14.56 4.02 1.24
N ARG A 120 13.89 3.12 0.54
CA ARG A 120 14.38 2.51 -0.68
C ARG A 120 14.55 3.52 -1.82
N LYS A 121 13.56 4.39 -2.02
CA LYS A 121 13.53 5.31 -3.17
C LYS A 121 14.18 6.67 -2.89
N VAL A 122 14.18 7.13 -1.65
CA VAL A 122 14.55 8.51 -1.31
C VAL A 122 15.79 8.60 -0.44
N LEU A 123 15.81 7.97 0.73
CA LEU A 123 16.84 8.21 1.74
C LEU A 123 18.13 7.42 1.51
N LEU A 124 18.04 6.09 1.37
CA LEU A 124 19.20 5.22 1.22
C LEU A 124 20.03 5.53 -0.05
N PRO A 125 19.41 5.81 -1.22
CA PRO A 125 20.17 6.23 -2.40
C PRO A 125 20.98 7.51 -2.21
N ARG A 126 20.64 8.34 -1.22
CA ARG A 126 21.35 9.58 -0.86
C ARG A 126 22.27 9.44 0.36
N GLY A 127 22.46 8.21 0.83
CA GLY A 127 23.28 7.94 2.01
C GLY A 127 22.70 8.48 3.31
N ILE A 128 21.38 8.66 3.38
CA ILE A 128 20.68 9.14 4.57
C ILE A 128 20.05 7.95 5.27
N ASN A 129 20.47 7.72 6.49
CA ASN A 129 20.00 6.62 7.33
C ASN A 129 19.64 7.16 8.73
N PRO A 130 18.39 7.65 8.89
CA PRO A 130 17.95 8.24 10.16
C PRO A 130 17.88 7.19 11.27
N THR A 131 17.90 7.65 12.52
CA THR A 131 17.59 6.81 13.66
C THR A 131 16.20 6.21 13.50
N ARG A 132 16.04 4.92 13.83
CA ARG A 132 14.78 4.18 13.66
C ARG A 132 14.09 3.92 14.98
N ARG A 133 12.77 4.02 14.95
CA ARG A 133 11.89 3.50 15.98
C ARG A 133 10.75 2.73 15.30
N HIS A 134 10.42 1.56 15.82
CA HIS A 134 9.42 0.69 15.22
C HIS A 134 8.13 0.66 16.04
N SER A 135 7.00 0.57 15.34
CA SER A 135 5.70 0.27 15.92
C SER A 135 4.86 -0.51 14.90
N GLU A 136 4.11 -1.49 15.37
CA GLU A 136 3.30 -2.36 14.52
C GLU A 136 1.97 -1.72 14.10
N LEU A 137 1.48 -0.75 14.87
CA LEU A 137 0.15 -0.15 14.68
C LEU A 137 0.27 1.28 14.16
N THR A 138 -0.49 1.61 13.12
CA THR A 138 -0.57 2.98 12.58
C THR A 138 -0.95 4.00 13.65
N ILE A 139 -1.95 3.69 14.48
CA ILE A 139 -2.37 4.59 15.57
C ILE A 139 -1.23 4.87 16.57
N ALA A 140 -0.41 3.86 16.86
CA ALA A 140 0.73 4.03 17.75
C ALA A 140 1.84 4.87 17.09
N ILE A 141 2.08 4.70 15.78
CA ILE A 141 3.01 5.57 15.03
C ILE A 141 2.53 7.02 15.10
N VAL A 142 1.26 7.28 14.80
CA VAL A 142 0.68 8.64 14.87
C VAL A 142 0.79 9.23 16.28
N GLN A 143 0.53 8.44 17.32
CA GLN A 143 0.65 8.88 18.71
C GLN A 143 2.09 9.26 19.07
N LEU A 144 3.07 8.48 18.63
CA LEU A 144 4.50 8.79 18.85
C LEU A 144 4.91 10.07 18.11
N VAL A 145 4.43 10.26 16.87
CA VAL A 145 4.66 11.49 16.10
C VAL A 145 4.03 12.70 16.79
N ALA A 146 2.76 12.60 17.19
CA ALA A 146 2.06 13.68 17.90
C ALA A 146 2.76 14.05 19.22
N SER A 147 3.41 13.08 19.88
CA SER A 147 4.18 13.27 21.10
C SER A 147 5.64 13.72 20.86
N LYS A 148 5.99 14.10 19.63
CA LYS A 148 7.33 14.56 19.21
C LYS A 148 8.45 13.53 19.48
N ARG A 149 8.14 12.25 19.31
CA ARG A 149 9.12 11.17 19.46
C ARG A 149 9.81 10.82 18.14
N GLY A 150 9.44 11.49 17.06
CA GLY A 150 9.98 11.36 15.73
C GLY A 150 8.98 11.82 14.67
N ILE A 151 9.30 11.54 13.43
CA ILE A 151 8.48 11.78 12.26
C ILE A 151 8.18 10.45 11.56
N ALA A 152 7.22 10.41 10.66
CA ALA A 152 6.91 9.20 9.92
C ALA A 152 6.52 9.52 8.47
N ALA A 153 6.56 8.51 7.62
CA ALA A 153 6.00 8.53 6.26
C ALA A 153 4.96 7.43 6.14
N LEU A 154 3.74 7.79 5.78
CA LEU A 154 2.59 6.89 5.70
C LEU A 154 1.72 7.22 4.49
N PRO A 155 0.89 6.28 4.01
CA PRO A 155 -0.09 6.57 2.97
C PRO A 155 -1.00 7.74 3.36
N TYR A 156 -1.25 8.63 2.40
CA TYR A 156 -2.05 9.84 2.63
C TYR A 156 -3.41 9.53 3.27
N TRP A 157 -4.14 8.53 2.75
CA TRP A 157 -5.45 8.17 3.29
C TRP A 157 -5.41 7.71 4.75
N SER A 158 -4.31 7.07 5.16
CA SER A 158 -4.21 6.48 6.52
C SER A 158 -4.02 7.54 7.60
N VAL A 159 -3.56 8.74 7.24
CA VAL A 159 -3.27 9.83 8.18
C VAL A 159 -4.32 10.93 8.19
N MET A 160 -5.15 11.03 7.17
CA MET A 160 -6.15 12.08 7.03
C MET A 160 -7.06 12.25 8.24
N PRO A 161 -7.61 11.21 8.86
CA PRO A 161 -8.46 11.36 10.05
C PRO A 161 -7.74 12.03 11.23
N TYR A 162 -6.43 11.88 11.31
CA TYR A 162 -5.60 12.46 12.38
C TYR A 162 -5.16 13.88 12.04
N VAL A 163 -4.96 14.17 10.75
CA VAL A 163 -4.69 15.52 10.24
C VAL A 163 -5.91 16.41 10.45
N GLU A 164 -7.11 15.94 10.12
CA GLU A 164 -8.37 16.66 10.33
C GLU A 164 -8.62 17.00 11.81
N LYS A 165 -8.23 16.10 12.70
CA LYS A 165 -8.29 16.32 14.15
C LYS A 165 -7.10 17.11 14.72
N GLN A 166 -6.19 17.55 13.86
CA GLN A 166 -5.00 18.34 14.24
C GLN A 166 -4.04 17.64 15.23
N TYR A 167 -4.03 16.33 15.25
CA TYR A 167 -3.03 15.58 16.03
C TYR A 167 -1.65 15.64 15.39
N VAL A 168 -1.61 15.63 14.07
CA VAL A 168 -0.41 15.72 13.23
C VAL A 168 -0.69 16.61 12.03
N VAL A 169 0.37 17.07 11.37
CA VAL A 169 0.30 17.68 10.05
C VAL A 169 0.94 16.77 9.02
N ALA A 170 0.44 16.80 7.79
CA ALA A 170 0.97 16.06 6.67
C ALA A 170 1.71 17.00 5.70
N ARG A 171 2.82 16.54 5.13
CA ARG A 171 3.63 17.29 4.17
C ARG A 171 4.03 16.38 3.01
N THR A 172 4.10 16.97 1.83
CA THR A 172 4.58 16.29 0.63
C THR A 172 6.04 15.90 0.79
N LEU A 173 6.38 14.72 0.36
CA LEU A 173 7.75 14.21 0.34
C LEU A 173 8.34 14.40 -1.05
N THR A 174 9.48 15.10 -1.11
CA THR A 174 10.24 15.43 -2.33
C THR A 174 9.47 16.32 -3.33
N ASP A 175 10.20 17.02 -4.21
CA ASP A 175 9.60 17.93 -5.21
C ASP A 175 8.67 17.21 -6.18
N THR A 176 9.03 15.98 -6.56
CA THR A 176 8.10 15.04 -7.19
C THR A 176 7.50 14.19 -6.09
N PRO A 177 6.19 14.30 -5.79
CA PRO A 177 5.58 13.60 -4.69
C PRO A 177 5.88 12.10 -4.69
N LEU A 178 6.33 11.59 -3.54
CA LEU A 178 6.63 10.16 -3.40
C LEU A 178 5.36 9.35 -3.55
N GLN A 179 5.32 8.51 -4.58
CA GLN A 179 4.21 7.61 -4.82
C GLN A 179 4.59 6.17 -4.55
N SER A 180 3.65 5.43 -4.00
CA SER A 180 3.66 3.98 -3.87
C SER A 180 2.53 3.38 -4.70
N GLU A 181 2.60 2.09 -4.95
CA GLU A 181 1.69 1.39 -5.85
C GLU A 181 1.08 0.19 -5.15
N LEU A 182 -0.12 -0.21 -5.56
CA LEU A 182 -0.74 -1.45 -5.12
C LEU A 182 -1.19 -2.28 -6.31
N TYR A 183 -1.01 -3.58 -6.16
CA TYR A 183 -1.35 -4.61 -7.13
C TYR A 183 -2.14 -5.72 -6.45
N ALA A 184 -3.03 -6.34 -7.20
CA ALA A 184 -3.61 -7.63 -6.84
C ALA A 184 -2.82 -8.73 -7.54
N ALA A 185 -2.19 -9.60 -6.76
CA ALA A 185 -1.51 -10.78 -7.25
C ALA A 185 -2.44 -12.00 -7.20
N LEU A 186 -2.45 -12.80 -8.26
CA LEU A 186 -3.26 -14.00 -8.40
C LEU A 186 -2.41 -15.12 -9.01
N ARG A 187 -2.81 -16.37 -8.76
CA ARG A 187 -2.27 -17.49 -9.57
C ARG A 187 -2.74 -17.33 -11.01
N ALA A 188 -1.83 -17.57 -11.97
CA ALA A 188 -2.13 -17.45 -13.39
C ALA A 188 -3.28 -18.38 -13.82
N GLU A 189 -3.34 -19.58 -13.24
CA GLU A 189 -4.40 -20.58 -13.52
C GLU A 189 -5.80 -20.16 -13.04
N ASP A 190 -5.88 -19.27 -12.05
CA ASP A 190 -7.13 -18.79 -11.46
C ASP A 190 -7.52 -17.39 -11.95
N ALA A 191 -6.65 -16.68 -12.65
CA ALA A 191 -6.81 -15.28 -13.01
C ALA A 191 -8.05 -14.95 -13.85
N GLU A 192 -8.56 -15.95 -14.58
CA GLU A 192 -9.77 -15.82 -15.41
C GLU A 192 -11.06 -16.22 -14.69
N ARG A 193 -10.99 -16.63 -13.41
CA ARG A 193 -12.21 -16.90 -12.65
C ARG A 193 -13.02 -15.63 -12.45
N ALA A 194 -14.28 -15.65 -12.85
CA ALA A 194 -15.12 -14.46 -12.91
C ALA A 194 -15.17 -13.70 -11.58
N TYR A 195 -15.35 -14.38 -10.45
CA TYR A 195 -15.42 -13.73 -9.13
C TYR A 195 -14.10 -13.11 -8.69
N LEU A 196 -12.93 -13.68 -9.09
CA LEU A 196 -11.62 -13.10 -8.77
C LEU A 196 -11.37 -11.84 -9.61
N THR A 197 -11.68 -11.89 -10.91
CA THR A 197 -11.59 -10.72 -11.79
C THR A 197 -12.51 -9.60 -11.31
N ASP A 198 -13.74 -9.93 -10.94
CA ASP A 198 -14.72 -8.97 -10.48
C ASP A 198 -14.30 -8.35 -9.12
N PHE A 199 -13.79 -9.16 -8.21
CA PHE A 199 -13.24 -8.65 -6.95
C PHE A 199 -12.13 -7.63 -7.18
N CYS A 200 -11.17 -7.89 -8.06
CA CYS A 200 -10.11 -6.95 -8.39
C CYS A 200 -10.66 -5.64 -8.97
N ASN A 201 -11.66 -5.71 -9.83
CA ASN A 201 -12.33 -4.53 -10.40
C ASN A 201 -13.07 -3.74 -9.33
N ILE A 202 -13.81 -4.40 -8.44
CA ILE A 202 -14.52 -3.77 -7.32
C ILE A 202 -13.52 -3.07 -6.39
N VAL A 203 -12.45 -3.74 -6.01
CA VAL A 203 -11.39 -3.18 -5.16
C VAL A 203 -10.80 -1.91 -5.77
N ARG A 204 -10.49 -1.94 -7.06
CA ARG A 204 -9.98 -0.76 -7.77
C ARG A 204 -10.98 0.37 -7.80
N ASN A 205 -12.22 0.09 -8.19
CA ASN A 205 -13.28 1.09 -8.32
C ASN A 205 -13.64 1.73 -6.97
N GLU A 206 -13.78 0.92 -5.93
CA GLU A 206 -14.05 1.40 -4.57
C GLU A 206 -12.86 2.22 -4.02
N GLY A 207 -11.62 1.82 -4.31
CA GLY A 207 -10.44 2.62 -3.99
C GLY A 207 -10.55 4.02 -4.57
N PHE A 208 -10.79 4.16 -5.87
CA PHE A 208 -10.95 5.46 -6.53
C PHE A 208 -12.18 6.26 -6.04
N ALA A 209 -13.26 5.58 -5.66
CA ALA A 209 -14.46 6.23 -5.16
C ALA A 209 -14.32 6.77 -3.73
N THR A 210 -13.50 6.14 -2.89
CA THR A 210 -13.45 6.40 -1.45
C THR A 210 -12.16 7.06 -0.97
N LEU A 211 -11.04 6.86 -1.66
CA LEU A 211 -9.74 7.38 -1.26
C LEU A 211 -9.36 8.63 -2.06
N PRO A 212 -8.92 9.71 -1.40
CA PRO A 212 -8.44 10.88 -2.09
C PRO A 212 -7.02 10.66 -2.66
N GLY A 213 -6.71 11.38 -3.74
CA GLY A 213 -5.34 11.48 -4.26
C GLY A 213 -4.79 10.21 -4.92
N LEU A 214 -5.66 9.30 -5.37
CA LEU A 214 -5.22 8.13 -6.14
C LEU A 214 -4.99 8.48 -7.61
N SER A 215 -4.07 7.76 -8.25
CA SER A 215 -3.84 7.80 -9.68
C SER A 215 -3.86 6.40 -10.30
N ALA A 216 -4.23 6.33 -11.59
CA ALA A 216 -4.26 5.08 -12.32
C ALA A 216 -2.83 4.57 -12.57
N LEU A 217 -2.64 3.26 -12.42
CA LEU A 217 -1.43 2.57 -12.85
C LEU A 217 -1.60 2.12 -14.29
N HIS A 218 -0.64 2.47 -15.13
CA HIS A 218 -0.51 1.91 -16.46
C HIS A 218 0.57 0.84 -16.41
N LEU A 219 0.23 -0.39 -16.76
CA LEU A 219 1.24 -1.40 -17.05
C LEU A 219 2.12 -0.85 -18.18
N GLN A 220 3.36 -0.55 -17.89
CA GLN A 220 4.34 -0.36 -18.95
C GLN A 220 4.46 -1.70 -19.68
N ASN A 221 3.88 -1.80 -20.86
CA ASN A 221 4.18 -2.87 -21.80
C ASN A 221 5.65 -2.67 -22.22
N GLU A 222 6.56 -3.28 -21.49
CA GLU A 222 7.89 -3.57 -22.00
C GLU A 222 7.79 -4.72 -23.04
N LEU A 223 7.08 -4.44 -24.11
CA LEU A 223 7.30 -5.15 -25.37
C LEU A 223 8.25 -4.26 -26.17
N GLY A 224 9.53 -4.65 -26.13
CA GLY A 224 10.58 -4.02 -26.89
C GLY A 224 10.20 -3.84 -28.37
N GLU A 225 10.06 -2.61 -28.79
CA GLU A 225 10.31 -2.27 -30.17
C GLU A 225 11.82 -2.28 -30.37
N THR A 226 12.32 -3.37 -30.92
CA THR A 226 13.62 -3.41 -31.55
C THR A 226 13.59 -2.41 -32.74
N PRO A 227 14.49 -1.44 -32.83
CA PRO A 227 14.62 -0.67 -34.02
C PRO A 227 15.14 -1.59 -35.15
N SER A 228 14.33 -1.74 -36.18
CA SER A 228 14.74 -2.37 -37.42
C SER A 228 15.76 -1.47 -38.16
N PRO A 229 16.67 -2.06 -38.95
CA PRO A 229 17.90 -1.46 -39.49
C PRO A 229 17.69 -0.36 -40.50
#